data_e38d6afc3015f11db428a5a5e941e33d
#
_entry.id   e38d6afc3015f11db428a5a5e941e33d
#
_cell.length_a   1.000
_cell.length_b   1.000
_cell.length_c   1.000
_cell.angle_alpha   90.00
_cell.angle_beta   90.00
_cell.angle_gamma   90.00
#
_symmetry.space_group_name_H-M   'P 1'
#
loop_
_entity.id
_entity.type
_entity.pdbx_description
1 polymer ?
#
loop_
_entity_poly.entity_id
_entity_poly.type
_entity_poly.pdbx_seq_one_letter_code
_entity_poly.pdbx_strand_id
1 'polypeptide(L)'
;MEIRVLDFDILTKNYKNYQDGLNNIAGEKNEFITKLGPIKSEMENIINSAKSGLVLDPATQRQKEQKFSELQQEAMMIDGDFKARMRELHDSLNKTTFDELSHFVNDWATENSIDLITGKMEVVFANDKYDATNDILEILKSKNLYVEAEAETENEPTTEEVTQD
;
A
#
# COMPACT_ATOMS: atom_id res chain seq x y z
N MET A 1 -21.92 16.27 -29.14
CA MET A 1 -21.15 15.27 -28.38
C MET A 1 -20.32 16.02 -27.37
N GLU A 2 -20.64 15.80 -26.10
CA GLU A 2 -19.95 16.46 -24.97
C GLU A 2 -18.96 15.45 -24.37
N ILE A 3 -17.66 15.78 -24.36
CA ILE A 3 -16.59 14.92 -23.88
C ILE A 3 -15.93 15.58 -22.67
N ARG A 4 -15.60 14.76 -21.64
CA ARG A 4 -14.81 15.20 -20.49
C ARG A 4 -13.65 14.26 -20.23
N VAL A 5 -12.64 14.81 -19.58
CA VAL A 5 -11.44 14.09 -19.15
C VAL A 5 -11.35 14.15 -17.62
N LEU A 6 -11.01 13.05 -16.98
CA LEU A 6 -10.83 12.96 -15.55
C LEU A 6 -9.44 12.45 -15.19
N ASP A 7 -8.84 13.05 -14.18
CA ASP A 7 -7.63 12.56 -13.55
C ASP A 7 -8.02 11.65 -12.37
N PHE A 8 -8.12 10.34 -12.66
CA PHE A 8 -8.50 9.35 -11.65
C PHE A 8 -7.49 9.22 -10.52
N ASP A 9 -6.21 9.52 -10.76
CA ASP A 9 -5.19 9.49 -9.71
C ASP A 9 -5.44 10.59 -8.68
N ILE A 10 -5.75 11.79 -9.15
CA ILE A 10 -6.14 12.91 -8.26
C ILE A 10 -7.41 12.57 -7.50
N LEU A 11 -8.44 12.04 -8.18
CA LEU A 11 -9.69 11.64 -7.53
C LEU A 11 -9.44 10.60 -6.44
N THR A 12 -8.71 9.54 -6.75
CA THR A 12 -8.39 8.45 -5.82
C THR A 12 -7.61 8.95 -4.60
N LYS A 13 -6.55 9.73 -4.82
CA LYS A 13 -5.71 10.27 -3.73
C LYS A 13 -6.51 11.15 -2.76
N ASN A 14 -7.47 11.90 -3.26
CA ASN A 14 -8.31 12.80 -2.47
C ASN A 14 -9.63 12.16 -1.99
N TYR A 15 -9.85 10.88 -2.28
CA TYR A 15 -11.04 10.17 -1.84
C TYR A 15 -10.85 9.63 -0.41
N LYS A 16 -11.72 10.08 0.50
CA LYS A 16 -11.61 9.76 1.93
C LYS A 16 -11.60 8.26 2.21
N ASN A 17 -12.51 7.49 1.59
CA ASN A 17 -12.60 6.05 1.83
C ASN A 17 -11.33 5.32 1.37
N TYR A 18 -10.65 5.80 0.32
CA TYR A 18 -9.38 5.27 -0.11
C TYR A 18 -8.28 5.52 0.94
N GLN A 19 -8.21 6.73 1.47
CA GLN A 19 -7.24 7.07 2.52
C GLN A 19 -7.50 6.29 3.82
N ASP A 20 -8.76 6.13 4.20
CA ASP A 20 -9.14 5.30 5.35
C ASP A 20 -8.73 3.83 5.12
N GLY A 21 -8.90 3.32 3.90
CA GLY A 21 -8.45 1.98 3.50
C GLY A 21 -6.93 1.82 3.58
N LEU A 22 -6.14 2.80 3.13
CA LEU A 22 -4.69 2.79 3.27
C LEU A 22 -4.24 2.78 4.73
N ASN A 23 -4.93 3.54 5.60
CA ASN A 23 -4.66 3.53 7.04
C ASN A 23 -4.94 2.17 7.67
N ASN A 24 -6.00 1.48 7.25
CA ASN A 24 -6.29 0.11 7.70
C ASN A 24 -5.20 -0.87 7.26
N ILE A 25 -4.71 -0.75 6.02
CA ILE A 25 -3.60 -1.57 5.51
C ILE A 25 -2.31 -1.30 6.31
N ALA A 26 -2.04 -0.04 6.65
CA ALA A 26 -0.90 0.31 7.51
C ALA A 26 -1.02 -0.30 8.91
N GLY A 27 -2.24 -0.37 9.47
CA GLY A 27 -2.53 -1.06 10.72
C GLY A 27 -2.19 -2.56 10.65
N GLU A 28 -2.63 -3.26 9.62
CA GLU A 28 -2.31 -4.67 9.39
C GLU A 28 -0.79 -4.92 9.25
N LYS A 29 -0.09 -3.99 8.57
CA LYS A 29 1.38 -4.04 8.46
C LYS A 29 2.05 -3.92 9.83
N ASN A 30 1.57 -3.05 10.71
CA ASN A 30 2.11 -2.90 12.06
C ASN A 30 1.87 -4.16 12.92
N GLU A 31 0.71 -4.79 12.79
CA GLU A 31 0.43 -6.07 13.46
C GLU A 31 1.40 -7.16 13.01
N PHE A 32 1.68 -7.25 11.71
CA PHE A 32 2.66 -8.17 11.17
C PHE A 32 4.07 -7.95 11.76
N ILE A 33 4.53 -6.69 11.80
CA ILE A 33 5.82 -6.33 12.39
C ILE A 33 5.88 -6.76 13.87
N THR A 34 4.80 -6.55 14.60
CA THR A 34 4.67 -6.95 16.01
C THR A 34 4.74 -8.46 16.18
N LYS A 35 4.12 -9.25 15.30
CA LYS A 35 4.19 -10.72 15.33
C LYS A 35 5.58 -11.24 14.99
N LEU A 36 6.27 -10.61 14.06
CA LEU A 36 7.60 -11.05 13.61
C LEU A 36 8.72 -10.65 14.56
N GLY A 37 8.55 -9.60 15.34
CA GLY A 37 9.56 -9.05 16.24
C GLY A 37 10.13 -10.09 17.23
N PRO A 38 9.31 -10.81 18.01
CA PRO A 38 9.77 -11.84 18.93
C PRO A 38 10.55 -12.97 18.25
N ILE A 39 10.09 -13.42 17.07
CA ILE A 39 10.73 -14.48 16.29
C ILE A 39 12.13 -14.05 15.87
N LYS A 40 12.27 -12.85 15.31
CA LYS A 40 13.56 -12.28 14.91
C LYS A 40 14.50 -12.14 16.12
N SER A 41 14.00 -11.62 17.23
CA SER A 41 14.79 -11.46 18.46
C SER A 41 15.29 -12.80 19.00
N GLU A 42 14.47 -13.84 18.98
CA GLU A 42 14.89 -15.18 19.43
C GLU A 42 15.94 -15.79 18.48
N MET A 43 15.77 -15.62 17.16
CA MET A 43 16.78 -16.04 16.17
C MET A 43 18.11 -15.33 16.38
N GLU A 44 18.10 -14.02 16.61
CA GLU A 44 19.31 -13.23 16.91
C GLU A 44 20.00 -13.71 18.19
N ASN A 45 19.25 -14.02 19.23
CA ASN A 45 19.78 -14.57 20.48
C ASN A 45 20.48 -15.92 20.26
N ILE A 46 19.91 -16.80 19.43
CA ILE A 46 20.54 -18.08 19.08
C ILE A 46 21.84 -17.83 18.30
N ILE A 47 21.85 -16.93 17.31
CA ILE A 47 23.05 -16.58 16.53
C ILE A 47 24.13 -16.01 17.46
N ASN A 48 23.77 -15.05 18.32
CA ASN A 48 24.73 -14.41 19.23
C ASN A 48 25.32 -15.40 20.25
N SER A 49 24.53 -16.36 20.73
CA SER A 49 25.01 -17.41 21.60
C SER A 49 26.00 -18.34 20.88
N ALA A 50 25.83 -18.59 19.59
CA ALA A 50 26.77 -19.38 18.81
C ALA A 50 28.10 -18.62 18.56
N LYS A 51 28.02 -17.30 18.37
CA LYS A 51 29.20 -16.43 18.16
C LYS A 51 30.02 -16.17 19.43
N SER A 52 29.43 -16.34 20.62
CA SER A 52 30.08 -16.04 21.89
C SER A 52 31.25 -16.96 22.27
N GLY A 53 31.54 -17.98 21.46
CA GLY A 53 32.65 -18.92 21.67
C GLY A 53 32.44 -19.88 22.86
N LEU A 54 31.30 -19.88 23.51
CA LEU A 54 30.95 -20.86 24.53
C LEU A 54 30.84 -22.23 23.88
N VAL A 55 31.68 -23.16 24.34
CA VAL A 55 31.61 -24.57 23.92
C VAL A 55 30.34 -25.17 24.53
N LEU A 56 29.31 -25.33 23.71
CA LEU A 56 28.08 -26.00 24.10
C LEU A 56 28.26 -27.51 23.97
N ASP A 57 27.61 -28.27 24.84
CA ASP A 57 27.52 -29.71 24.66
C ASP A 57 26.72 -30.02 23.34
N PRO A 58 27.00 -31.18 22.68
CA PRO A 58 26.40 -31.51 21.40
C PRO A 58 24.86 -31.58 21.42
N ALA A 59 24.25 -31.90 22.54
CA ALA A 59 22.79 -31.97 22.66
C ALA A 59 22.17 -30.58 22.66
N THR A 60 22.74 -29.66 23.43
CA THR A 60 22.31 -28.25 23.47
C THR A 60 22.50 -27.55 22.12
N GLN A 61 23.61 -27.85 21.41
CA GLN A 61 23.85 -27.31 20.09
C GLN A 61 22.77 -27.77 19.10
N ARG A 62 22.45 -29.05 19.04
CA ARG A 62 21.39 -29.60 18.17
C ARG A 62 20.03 -28.99 18.51
N GLN A 63 19.69 -28.80 19.76
CA GLN A 63 18.44 -28.16 20.16
C GLN A 63 18.34 -26.72 19.64
N LYS A 64 19.43 -25.94 19.71
CA LYS A 64 19.47 -24.57 19.18
C LYS A 64 19.36 -24.53 17.67
N GLU A 65 20.04 -25.43 16.96
CA GLU A 65 19.94 -25.53 15.50
C GLU A 65 18.53 -25.91 15.05
N GLN A 66 17.89 -26.85 15.75
CA GLN A 66 16.50 -27.23 15.48
C GLN A 66 15.55 -26.05 15.73
N LYS A 67 15.68 -25.39 16.88
CA LYS A 67 14.85 -24.22 17.22
C LYS A 67 15.02 -23.09 16.23
N PHE A 68 16.24 -22.81 15.77
CA PHE A 68 16.49 -21.81 14.74
C PHE A 68 15.79 -22.16 13.42
N SER A 69 15.87 -23.42 13.00
CA SER A 69 15.19 -23.91 11.79
C SER A 69 13.67 -23.78 11.89
N GLU A 70 13.08 -24.10 13.05
CA GLU A 70 11.65 -23.95 13.32
C GLU A 70 11.22 -22.48 13.23
N LEU A 71 11.97 -21.58 13.88
CA LEU A 71 11.69 -20.13 13.84
C LEU A 71 11.84 -19.56 12.43
N GLN A 72 12.82 -20.03 11.66
CA GLN A 72 12.99 -19.62 10.26
C GLN A 72 11.81 -20.05 9.41
N GLN A 73 11.30 -21.27 9.58
CA GLN A 73 10.11 -21.75 8.86
C GLN A 73 8.88 -20.95 9.27
N GLU A 74 8.68 -20.68 10.56
CA GLU A 74 7.59 -19.87 11.07
C GLU A 74 7.64 -18.44 10.49
N ALA A 75 8.82 -17.80 10.48
CA ALA A 75 9.01 -16.48 9.89
C ALA A 75 8.68 -16.45 8.39
N MET A 76 9.08 -17.49 7.65
CA MET A 76 8.78 -17.61 6.21
C MET A 76 7.27 -17.77 5.95
N MET A 77 6.57 -18.55 6.77
CA MET A 77 5.11 -18.72 6.64
C MET A 77 4.39 -17.41 6.93
N ILE A 78 4.73 -16.73 8.02
CA ILE A 78 4.15 -15.43 8.38
C ILE A 78 4.40 -14.39 7.28
N ASP A 79 5.61 -14.34 6.71
CA ASP A 79 5.95 -13.41 5.60
C ASP A 79 5.16 -13.74 4.33
N GLY A 80 5.01 -15.02 4.00
CA GLY A 80 4.20 -15.48 2.87
C GLY A 80 2.73 -15.09 2.99
N ASP A 81 2.14 -15.37 4.14
CA ASP A 81 0.74 -15.04 4.44
C ASP A 81 0.53 -13.51 4.42
N PHE A 82 1.48 -12.76 5.00
CA PHE A 82 1.42 -11.30 4.98
C PHE A 82 1.47 -10.74 3.57
N LYS A 83 2.38 -11.21 2.71
CA LYS A 83 2.48 -10.74 1.31
C LYS A 83 1.20 -11.04 0.53
N ALA A 84 0.60 -12.21 0.73
CA ALA A 84 -0.68 -12.56 0.12
C ALA A 84 -1.80 -11.65 0.61
N ARG A 85 -1.88 -11.42 1.93
CA ARG A 85 -2.88 -10.55 2.55
C ARG A 85 -2.77 -9.11 2.11
N MET A 86 -1.55 -8.55 2.04
CA MET A 86 -1.32 -7.18 1.57
C MET A 86 -1.78 -7.01 0.11
N ARG A 87 -1.49 -7.97 -0.75
CA ARG A 87 -1.94 -7.94 -2.14
C ARG A 87 -3.47 -7.95 -2.22
N GLU A 88 -4.12 -8.85 -1.52
CA GLU A 88 -5.58 -8.93 -1.47
C GLU A 88 -6.22 -7.62 -0.99
N LEU A 89 -5.68 -7.01 0.07
CA LEU A 89 -6.18 -5.75 0.61
C LEU A 89 -6.03 -4.59 -0.37
N HIS A 90 -4.87 -4.47 -1.02
CA HIS A 90 -4.65 -3.43 -2.03
C HIS A 90 -5.55 -3.62 -3.25
N ASP A 91 -5.66 -4.84 -3.76
CA ASP A 91 -6.51 -5.14 -4.92
C ASP A 91 -7.98 -4.85 -4.61
N SER A 92 -8.45 -5.26 -3.43
CA SER A 92 -9.82 -4.99 -2.97
C SER A 92 -10.07 -3.50 -2.79
N LEU A 93 -9.14 -2.77 -2.18
CA LEU A 93 -9.24 -1.32 -1.98
C LEU A 93 -9.32 -0.59 -3.32
N ASN A 94 -8.41 -0.90 -4.25
CA ASN A 94 -8.38 -0.28 -5.58
C ASN A 94 -9.69 -0.53 -6.34
N LYS A 95 -10.17 -1.78 -6.32
CA LYS A 95 -11.42 -2.14 -6.98
C LYS A 95 -12.61 -1.40 -6.39
N THR A 96 -12.77 -1.42 -5.07
CA THR A 96 -13.87 -0.75 -4.38
C THR A 96 -13.83 0.75 -4.62
N THR A 97 -12.66 1.37 -4.54
CA THR A 97 -12.48 2.81 -4.81
C THR A 97 -12.89 3.16 -6.24
N PHE A 98 -12.43 2.37 -7.22
CA PHE A 98 -12.80 2.61 -8.61
C PHE A 98 -14.32 2.47 -8.84
N ASP A 99 -14.94 1.45 -8.27
CA ASP A 99 -16.38 1.21 -8.39
C ASP A 99 -17.18 2.38 -7.77
N GLU A 100 -16.79 2.85 -6.59
CA GLU A 100 -17.45 3.98 -5.90
C GLU A 100 -17.26 5.30 -6.65
N LEU A 101 -16.05 5.63 -7.07
CA LEU A 101 -15.78 6.85 -7.85
C LEU A 101 -16.51 6.82 -9.20
N SER A 102 -16.53 5.68 -9.88
CA SER A 102 -17.26 5.50 -11.13
C SER A 102 -18.75 5.75 -10.96
N HIS A 103 -19.33 5.42 -9.82
CA HIS A 103 -20.74 5.70 -9.52
C HIS A 103 -20.98 7.21 -9.46
N PHE A 104 -20.18 7.97 -8.75
CA PHE A 104 -20.29 9.44 -8.70
C PHE A 104 -20.08 10.08 -10.07
N VAL A 105 -19.12 9.58 -10.84
CA VAL A 105 -18.83 10.05 -12.20
C VAL A 105 -20.00 9.80 -13.14
N ASN A 106 -20.61 8.62 -13.08
CA ASN A 106 -21.76 8.26 -13.91
C ASN A 106 -22.99 9.11 -13.60
N ASP A 107 -23.28 9.33 -12.31
CA ASP A 107 -24.40 10.18 -11.89
C ASP A 107 -24.20 11.61 -12.40
N TRP A 108 -23.01 12.18 -12.17
CA TRP A 108 -22.65 13.51 -12.62
C TRP A 108 -22.71 13.65 -14.15
N ALA A 109 -22.18 12.65 -14.89
CA ALA A 109 -22.22 12.65 -16.35
C ALA A 109 -23.65 12.65 -16.89
N THR A 110 -24.53 11.88 -16.26
CA THR A 110 -25.94 11.79 -16.63
C THR A 110 -26.65 13.13 -16.38
N GLU A 111 -26.44 13.76 -15.23
CA GLU A 111 -27.02 15.04 -14.85
C GLU A 111 -26.56 16.18 -15.76
N ASN A 112 -25.30 16.12 -16.25
CA ASN A 112 -24.69 17.15 -17.10
C ASN A 112 -24.72 16.83 -18.60
N SER A 113 -25.42 15.77 -19.00
CA SER A 113 -25.54 15.37 -20.43
C SER A 113 -24.18 15.16 -21.10
N ILE A 114 -23.24 14.54 -20.39
CA ILE A 114 -21.93 14.18 -20.91
C ILE A 114 -22.06 12.87 -21.70
N ASP A 115 -21.57 12.86 -22.93
CA ASP A 115 -21.65 11.69 -23.81
C ASP A 115 -20.51 10.71 -23.60
N LEU A 116 -19.32 11.22 -23.21
CA LEU A 116 -18.11 10.41 -23.04
C LEU A 116 -17.18 11.00 -21.97
N ILE A 117 -16.71 10.12 -21.08
CA ILE A 117 -15.64 10.42 -20.14
C ILE A 117 -14.47 9.49 -20.42
N THR A 118 -13.25 10.04 -20.43
CA THR A 118 -12.00 9.29 -20.57
C THR A 118 -11.01 9.69 -19.50
N GLY A 119 -10.09 8.78 -19.16
CA GLY A 119 -8.99 9.05 -18.23
C GLY A 119 -7.95 10.00 -18.82
N LYS A 120 -7.40 10.89 -18.02
CA LYS A 120 -6.35 11.83 -18.45
C LYS A 120 -5.11 11.10 -18.97
N MET A 121 -4.80 9.93 -18.41
CA MET A 121 -3.68 9.09 -18.83
C MET A 121 -3.88 8.42 -20.21
N GLU A 122 -5.12 8.37 -20.71
CA GLU A 122 -5.47 7.73 -21.98
C GLU A 122 -5.47 8.70 -23.16
N VAL A 123 -5.34 10.00 -22.91
CA VAL A 123 -5.33 11.03 -23.95
C VAL A 123 -3.94 11.66 -24.06
N VAL A 124 -3.50 11.88 -25.30
CA VAL A 124 -2.21 12.54 -25.57
C VAL A 124 -2.27 14.04 -25.27
N PHE A 125 -3.44 14.65 -25.50
CA PHE A 125 -3.69 16.07 -25.25
C PHE A 125 -5.18 16.31 -25.01
N ALA A 126 -5.49 17.07 -23.98
CA ALA A 126 -6.80 17.64 -23.75
C ALA A 126 -6.64 19.11 -23.30
N ASN A 127 -7.49 19.99 -23.82
CA ASN A 127 -7.56 21.35 -23.33
C ASN A 127 -8.23 21.37 -21.95
N ASP A 128 -7.79 22.26 -21.05
CA ASP A 128 -8.28 22.37 -19.66
C ASP A 128 -9.81 22.49 -19.56
N LYS A 129 -10.46 23.06 -20.56
CA LYS A 129 -11.93 23.15 -20.60
C LYS A 129 -12.64 21.78 -20.60
N TYR A 130 -11.93 20.72 -20.96
CA TYR A 130 -12.46 19.35 -20.94
C TYR A 130 -12.17 18.63 -19.63
N ASP A 131 -11.26 19.15 -18.79
CA ASP A 131 -10.93 18.56 -17.51
C ASP A 131 -12.06 18.85 -16.49
N ALA A 132 -12.73 17.80 -16.06
CA ALA A 132 -13.82 17.85 -15.11
C ALA A 132 -13.40 17.25 -13.73
N THR A 133 -12.11 17.07 -13.50
CA THR A 133 -11.61 16.50 -12.24
C THR A 133 -12.09 17.31 -11.03
N ASN A 134 -12.03 18.64 -11.12
CA ASN A 134 -12.48 19.52 -10.04
C ASN A 134 -13.98 19.44 -9.79
N ASP A 135 -14.81 19.22 -10.82
CA ASP A 135 -16.26 19.07 -10.64
C ASP A 135 -16.56 17.84 -9.78
N ILE A 136 -15.86 16.73 -10.01
CA ILE A 136 -16.00 15.52 -9.20
C ILE A 136 -15.45 15.72 -7.79
N LEU A 137 -14.31 16.41 -7.62
CA LEU A 137 -13.78 16.74 -6.30
C LEU A 137 -14.78 17.59 -5.47
N GLU A 138 -15.48 18.53 -6.09
CA GLU A 138 -16.52 19.31 -5.39
C GLU A 138 -17.70 18.43 -4.96
N ILE A 139 -18.07 17.42 -5.74
CA ILE A 139 -19.08 16.43 -5.32
C ILE A 139 -18.59 15.66 -4.10
N LEU A 140 -17.33 15.19 -4.11
CA LEU A 140 -16.76 14.48 -2.96
C LEU A 140 -16.73 15.37 -1.71
N LYS A 141 -16.39 16.67 -1.84
CA LYS A 141 -16.45 17.64 -0.75
C LYS A 141 -17.86 17.81 -0.21
N SER A 142 -18.85 17.95 -1.08
CA SER A 142 -20.25 18.09 -0.67
C SER A 142 -20.81 16.90 0.10
N LYS A 143 -20.25 15.72 -0.14
CA LYS A 143 -20.61 14.44 0.51
C LYS A 143 -19.74 14.11 1.73
N ASN A 144 -18.80 14.97 2.13
CA ASN A 144 -17.78 14.72 3.16
C ASN A 144 -16.90 13.49 2.86
N LEU A 145 -16.62 13.25 1.60
CA LEU A 145 -15.79 12.16 1.09
C LEU A 145 -14.46 12.64 0.50
N TYR A 146 -14.12 13.90 0.70
CA TYR A 146 -12.87 14.52 0.28
C TYR A 146 -11.90 14.64 1.44
N VAL A 147 -10.64 14.32 1.16
CA VAL A 147 -9.48 14.67 2.01
C VAL A 147 -8.41 15.29 1.12
N GLU A 148 -7.67 16.24 1.65
CA GLU A 148 -6.50 16.76 0.93
C GLU A 148 -5.39 15.71 1.01
N ALA A 149 -4.97 15.18 -0.15
CA ALA A 149 -3.86 14.24 -0.20
C ALA A 149 -2.59 14.96 0.27
N GLU A 150 -1.89 14.38 1.24
CA GLU A 150 -0.57 14.86 1.62
C GLU A 150 0.34 14.82 0.38
N ALA A 151 1.05 15.93 0.10
CA ALA A 151 2.04 15.97 -0.96
C ALA A 151 3.07 14.86 -0.69
N GLU A 152 3.22 13.94 -1.62
CA GLU A 152 4.27 12.93 -1.54
C GLU A 152 5.61 13.66 -1.42
N THR A 153 6.20 13.67 -0.23
CA THR A 153 7.62 13.97 -0.12
C THR A 153 8.33 12.83 -0.82
N GLU A 154 8.85 13.09 -2.02
CA GLU A 154 9.74 12.19 -2.73
C GLU A 154 10.92 11.87 -1.80
N ASN A 155 10.81 10.77 -1.05
CA ASN A 155 11.95 10.11 -0.47
C ASN A 155 12.61 9.32 -1.61
N GLU A 156 13.46 10.01 -2.38
CA GLU A 156 14.47 9.35 -3.19
C GLU A 156 15.25 8.38 -2.28
N PRO A 157 15.38 7.10 -2.66
CA PRO A 157 16.29 6.22 -1.96
C PRO A 157 17.71 6.75 -2.21
N THR A 158 18.32 7.30 -1.17
CA THR A 158 19.74 7.66 -1.18
C THR A 158 20.52 6.38 -1.50
N THR A 159 21.00 6.27 -2.71
CA THR A 159 21.97 5.27 -3.13
C THR A 159 23.27 5.61 -2.41
N GLU A 160 23.55 4.93 -1.29
CA GLU A 160 24.89 4.96 -0.69
C GLU A 160 25.84 4.31 -1.68
N GLU A 161 26.63 5.14 -2.35
CA GLU A 161 27.82 4.73 -3.09
C GLU A 161 28.80 4.08 -2.12
N VAL A 162 28.88 2.76 -2.21
CA VAL A 162 29.99 2.02 -1.59
C VAL A 162 31.23 2.27 -2.41
N THR A 163 32.01 3.28 -2.02
CA THR A 163 33.39 3.43 -2.48
C THR A 163 34.22 2.31 -1.86
N GLN A 164 34.66 1.38 -2.71
CA GLN A 164 35.75 0.46 -2.40
C GLN A 164 37.08 1.21 -2.52
N ASP A 165 37.85 1.20 -1.46
CA ASP A 165 39.32 1.29 -1.44
C ASP A 165 39.88 0.07 -0.72
#